data_f62f18c16654f6d569be08b6b2bb28fa
#
_entry.id   f62f18c16654f6d569be08b6b2bb28fa
#
_cell.length_a   1.000
_cell.length_b   1.000
_cell.length_c   1.000
_cell.angle_alpha   90.00
_cell.angle_beta   90.00
_cell.angle_gamma   90.00
#
_symmetry.space_group_name_H-M   'P 1'
#
loop_
_entity.id
_entity.type
_entity.pdbx_description
1 polymer ?
#
loop_
_entity_poly.entity_id
_entity_poly.type
_entity_poly.pdbx_seq_one_letter_code
_entity_poly.pdbx_strand_id
1 'polypeptide(L)'
;RYKFYLGTPWNIFFNMFLLWMFGKQMELIWGPKKFLVYYLLTGVGSGLLIYLLSDAPTIGASGAIMAVLFSYGYTFPNRIVLFWFIPMKVKYCILLLIGLELFQEFSDNPNDQISHIGHLGGMFFGFIYLRFGTYIFKYFSKIFKIKVIKKPKSSNTKQKSTDNVDKILDKLKVEGWD
;
A
#
# COMPACT_ATOMS: atom_id res chain seq x y z
N ARG A 1 -15.57 -28.74 13.48
CA ARG A 1 -16.31 -27.52 13.91
C ARG A 1 -15.41 -26.32 13.64
N TYR A 2 -15.57 -25.68 12.49
CA TYR A 2 -14.91 -24.41 12.22
C TYR A 2 -15.56 -23.34 13.11
N LYS A 3 -14.90 -22.96 14.20
CA LYS A 3 -15.27 -21.76 14.95
C LYS A 3 -14.84 -20.58 14.09
N PHE A 4 -15.79 -19.82 13.59
CA PHE A 4 -15.54 -18.48 13.05
C PHE A 4 -15.05 -17.60 14.22
N TYR A 5 -13.75 -17.51 14.39
CA TYR A 5 -13.17 -16.51 15.26
C TYR A 5 -13.16 -15.18 14.48
N LEU A 6 -14.20 -14.39 14.65
CA LEU A 6 -14.08 -12.95 14.43
C LEU A 6 -12.96 -12.49 15.37
N GLY A 7 -11.85 -12.05 14.81
CA GLY A 7 -10.73 -11.51 15.61
C GLY A 7 -11.25 -10.49 16.62
N THR A 8 -10.51 -10.28 17.70
CA THR A 8 -10.91 -9.31 18.71
C THR A 8 -11.29 -7.98 18.07
N PRO A 9 -12.25 -7.21 18.59
CA PRO A 9 -12.63 -5.91 18.04
C PRO A 9 -11.43 -4.99 17.76
N TRP A 10 -10.36 -5.15 18.53
CA TRP A 10 -9.10 -4.44 18.34
C TRP A 10 -8.40 -4.80 17.02
N ASN A 11 -8.43 -6.06 16.58
CA ASN A 11 -7.83 -6.46 15.31
C ASN A 11 -8.54 -5.80 14.14
N ILE A 12 -9.87 -5.73 14.19
CA ILE A 12 -10.67 -5.05 13.17
C ILE A 12 -10.35 -3.56 13.18
N PHE A 13 -10.33 -2.95 14.37
CA PHE A 13 -10.03 -1.53 14.53
C PHE A 13 -8.65 -1.18 13.95
N PHE A 14 -7.60 -1.90 14.34
CA PHE A 14 -6.25 -1.64 13.84
C PHE A 14 -6.11 -1.92 12.35
N ASN A 15 -6.72 -2.97 11.84
CA ASN A 15 -6.74 -3.26 10.42
C ASN A 15 -7.39 -2.13 9.61
N MET A 16 -8.54 -1.64 10.04
CA MET A 16 -9.24 -0.54 9.38
C MET A 16 -8.46 0.78 9.51
N PHE A 17 -7.86 1.03 10.68
CA PHE A 17 -7.03 2.21 10.91
C PHE A 17 -5.80 2.25 9.99
N LEU A 18 -5.06 1.14 9.88
CA LEU A 18 -3.90 1.03 8.99
C LEU A 18 -4.30 1.14 7.51
N LEU A 19 -5.40 0.49 7.13
CA LEU A 19 -5.93 0.59 5.78
C LEU A 19 -6.38 2.02 5.45
N TRP A 20 -7.02 2.71 6.38
CA TRP A 20 -7.40 4.10 6.20
C TRP A 20 -6.18 5.01 6.09
N MET A 21 -5.19 4.84 6.95
CA MET A 21 -4.02 5.73 7.02
C MET A 21 -3.08 5.54 5.81
N PHE A 22 -2.74 4.31 5.46
CA PHE A 22 -1.79 4.00 4.40
C PHE A 22 -2.47 3.64 3.08
N GLY A 23 -3.58 2.91 3.13
CA GLY A 23 -4.32 2.46 1.96
C GLY A 23 -4.88 3.63 1.16
N LYS A 24 -5.49 4.61 1.83
CA LYS A 24 -5.99 5.83 1.18
C LYS A 24 -4.90 6.56 0.40
N GLN A 25 -3.68 6.63 0.93
CA GLN A 25 -2.57 7.30 0.23
C GLN A 25 -2.11 6.50 -0.99
N MET A 26 -2.04 5.18 -0.88
CA MET A 26 -1.69 4.31 -2.01
C MET A 26 -2.78 4.31 -3.09
N GLU A 27 -4.05 4.33 -2.68
CA GLU A 27 -5.19 4.45 -3.60
C GLU A 27 -5.15 5.77 -4.38
N LEU A 28 -4.87 6.90 -3.73
CA LEU A 28 -4.74 8.21 -4.39
C LEU A 28 -3.63 8.22 -5.46
N ILE A 29 -2.54 7.47 -5.24
CA ILE A 29 -1.41 7.43 -6.18
C ILE A 29 -1.67 6.47 -7.34
N TRP A 30 -2.22 5.29 -7.04
CA TRP A 30 -2.40 4.23 -8.04
C TRP A 30 -3.76 4.26 -8.73
N GLY A 31 -4.72 4.92 -8.11
CA GLY A 31 -6.13 4.87 -8.46
C GLY A 31 -6.84 3.65 -7.85
N PRO A 32 -8.17 3.73 -7.66
CA PRO A 32 -8.94 2.73 -6.91
C PRO A 32 -8.88 1.33 -7.53
N LYS A 33 -8.91 1.22 -8.84
CA LYS A 33 -8.89 -0.08 -9.53
C LYS A 33 -7.56 -0.82 -9.33
N LYS A 34 -6.43 -0.12 -9.46
CA LYS A 34 -5.10 -0.72 -9.28
C LYS A 34 -4.86 -1.05 -7.81
N PHE A 35 -5.31 -0.20 -6.90
CA PHE A 35 -5.24 -0.45 -5.47
C PHE A 35 -6.06 -1.69 -5.08
N LEU A 36 -7.30 -1.80 -5.56
CA LEU A 36 -8.15 -2.96 -5.29
C LEU A 36 -7.52 -4.27 -5.81
N VAL A 37 -7.00 -4.27 -7.04
CA VAL A 37 -6.31 -5.44 -7.61
C VAL A 37 -5.10 -5.83 -6.75
N TYR A 38 -4.30 -4.85 -6.33
CA TYR A 38 -3.18 -5.08 -5.43
C TYR A 38 -3.62 -5.71 -4.11
N TYR A 39 -4.61 -5.12 -3.45
CA TYR A 39 -5.13 -5.56 -2.18
C TYR A 39 -5.67 -7.00 -2.23
N LEU A 40 -6.47 -7.31 -3.25
CA LEU A 40 -7.03 -8.64 -3.42
C LEU A 40 -5.96 -9.69 -3.76
N LEU A 41 -5.03 -9.39 -4.66
CA LEU A 41 -3.97 -10.32 -5.03
C LEU A 41 -3.04 -10.64 -3.86
N THR A 42 -2.66 -9.63 -3.09
CA THR A 42 -1.79 -9.82 -1.93
C THR A 42 -2.50 -10.57 -0.80
N GLY A 43 -3.81 -10.32 -0.61
CA GLY A 43 -4.64 -11.07 0.33
C GLY A 43 -4.79 -12.55 -0.05
N VAL A 44 -5.08 -12.83 -1.32
CA VAL A 44 -5.15 -14.22 -1.83
C VAL A 44 -3.79 -14.90 -1.74
N GLY A 45 -2.71 -14.19 -2.11
CA GLY A 45 -1.35 -14.72 -2.00
C GLY A 45 -0.94 -15.03 -0.56
N SER A 46 -1.28 -14.14 0.38
CA SER A 46 -1.11 -14.38 1.82
C SER A 46 -1.86 -15.62 2.28
N GLY A 47 -3.14 -15.74 1.93
CA GLY A 47 -3.97 -16.91 2.27
C GLY A 47 -3.43 -18.21 1.68
N LEU A 48 -2.87 -18.16 0.46
CA LEU A 48 -2.25 -19.33 -0.17
C LEU A 48 -1.02 -19.81 0.61
N LEU A 49 -0.15 -18.88 1.07
CA LEU A 49 1.02 -19.25 1.88
C LEU A 49 0.61 -19.81 3.24
N ILE A 50 -0.41 -19.25 3.88
CA ILE A 50 -0.97 -19.81 5.11
C ILE A 50 -1.43 -21.25 4.86
N TYR A 51 -2.20 -21.48 3.80
CA TYR A 51 -2.72 -22.81 3.46
C TYR A 51 -1.61 -23.84 3.20
N LEU A 52 -0.49 -23.42 2.62
CA LEU A 52 0.64 -24.32 2.29
C LEU A 52 1.62 -24.54 3.44
N LEU A 53 1.75 -23.58 4.36
CA LEU A 53 2.83 -23.57 5.34
C LEU A 53 2.35 -23.56 6.80
N SER A 54 1.05 -23.42 7.06
CA SER A 54 0.49 -23.34 8.40
C SER A 54 -0.71 -24.28 8.56
N ASP A 55 -0.71 -25.05 9.61
CA ASP A 55 -1.86 -25.89 9.99
C ASP A 55 -2.89 -25.13 10.86
N ALA A 56 -2.55 -23.92 11.28
CA ALA A 56 -3.42 -23.11 12.13
C ALA A 56 -4.54 -22.43 11.34
N PRO A 57 -5.79 -22.49 11.82
CA PRO A 57 -6.90 -21.79 11.21
C PRO A 57 -6.68 -20.28 11.37
N THR A 58 -6.46 -19.58 10.29
CA THR A 58 -6.20 -18.14 10.27
C THR A 58 -7.31 -17.42 9.55
N ILE A 59 -7.76 -16.32 10.13
CA ILE A 59 -8.77 -15.45 9.55
C ILE A 59 -8.27 -14.01 9.62
N GLY A 60 -8.30 -13.31 8.50
CA GLY A 60 -8.08 -11.87 8.53
C GLY A 60 -7.57 -11.27 7.23
N ALA A 61 -7.88 -9.98 7.06
CA ALA A 61 -7.36 -9.16 5.97
C ALA A 61 -5.93 -8.63 6.27
N SER A 62 -5.35 -9.00 7.41
CA SER A 62 -4.10 -8.42 7.92
C SER A 62 -2.92 -8.64 6.98
N GLY A 63 -2.83 -9.79 6.29
CA GLY A 63 -1.79 -10.03 5.29
C GLY A 63 -1.85 -9.03 4.13
N ALA A 64 -3.05 -8.74 3.61
CA ALA A 64 -3.22 -7.71 2.59
C ALA A 64 -2.87 -6.31 3.11
N ILE A 65 -3.19 -6.03 4.37
CA ILE A 65 -2.88 -4.75 5.03
C ILE A 65 -1.36 -4.60 5.23
N MET A 66 -0.66 -5.68 5.63
CA MET A 66 0.80 -5.68 5.69
C MET A 66 1.44 -5.45 4.32
N ALA A 67 0.85 -5.99 3.25
CA ALA A 67 1.27 -5.66 1.89
C ALA A 67 1.08 -4.17 1.56
N VAL A 68 -0.04 -3.56 1.96
CA VAL A 68 -0.28 -2.12 1.78
C VAL A 68 0.75 -1.30 2.54
N LEU A 69 1.03 -1.64 3.77
CA LEU A 69 2.04 -0.98 4.60
C LEU A 69 3.44 -1.10 3.96
N PHE A 70 3.78 -2.29 3.49
CA PHE A 70 5.01 -2.55 2.75
C PHE A 70 5.10 -1.67 1.49
N SER A 71 4.03 -1.61 0.69
CA SER A 71 3.99 -0.81 -0.53
C SER A 71 4.18 0.68 -0.27
N TYR A 72 3.62 1.17 0.84
CA TYR A 72 3.83 2.54 1.27
C TYR A 72 5.29 2.81 1.63
N GLY A 73 5.91 1.92 2.40
CA GLY A 73 7.33 2.03 2.76
C GLY A 73 8.28 1.92 1.57
N TYR A 74 7.93 1.05 0.60
CA TYR A 74 8.68 0.93 -0.64
C TYR A 74 8.58 2.20 -1.51
N THR A 75 7.41 2.82 -1.54
CA THR A 75 7.15 4.03 -2.34
C THR A 75 7.72 5.30 -1.69
N PHE A 76 7.69 5.38 -0.35
CA PHE A 76 8.11 6.55 0.43
C PHE A 76 9.13 6.22 1.53
N PRO A 77 10.28 5.64 1.19
CA PRO A 77 11.22 5.08 2.19
C PRO A 77 11.76 6.11 3.19
N ASN A 78 11.88 7.35 2.78
CA ASN A 78 12.46 8.41 3.60
C ASN A 78 11.42 9.29 4.32
N ARG A 79 10.12 9.01 4.14
CA ARG A 79 9.08 9.73 4.85
C ARG A 79 9.15 9.39 6.34
N ILE A 80 8.92 10.40 7.19
CA ILE A 80 8.88 10.20 8.64
C ILE A 80 7.45 9.86 9.03
N VAL A 81 7.29 8.82 9.84
CA VAL A 81 6.04 8.40 10.49
C VAL A 81 6.28 8.27 11.97
N LEU A 82 5.23 8.47 12.75
CA LEU A 82 5.27 8.22 14.20
C LEU A 82 4.97 6.73 14.43
N PHE A 83 6.00 6.00 14.82
CA PHE A 83 5.85 4.63 15.26
C PHE A 83 5.92 4.61 16.79
N TRP A 84 4.79 4.33 17.46
CA TRP A 84 4.70 4.38 18.94
C TRP A 84 5.28 5.69 19.53
N PHE A 85 4.93 6.84 18.95
CA PHE A 85 5.41 8.18 19.34
C PHE A 85 6.89 8.47 19.01
N ILE A 86 7.61 7.54 18.41
CA ILE A 86 8.98 7.74 17.94
C ILE A 86 8.96 8.12 16.46
N PRO A 87 9.45 9.31 16.09
CA PRO A 87 9.56 9.68 14.67
C PRO A 87 10.67 8.87 14.00
N MET A 88 10.32 8.03 13.05
CA MET A 88 11.29 7.24 12.28
C MET A 88 10.97 7.22 10.78
N LYS A 89 11.98 6.96 9.96
CA LYS A 89 11.76 6.80 8.52
C LYS A 89 11.02 5.50 8.26
N VAL A 90 10.05 5.55 7.34
CA VAL A 90 9.18 4.40 7.01
C VAL A 90 9.97 3.15 6.67
N LYS A 91 11.10 3.28 5.96
CA LYS A 91 11.96 2.12 5.63
C LYS A 91 12.43 1.35 6.88
N TYR A 92 12.78 2.04 7.96
CA TYR A 92 13.20 1.39 9.20
C TYR A 92 12.01 0.78 9.94
N CYS A 93 10.84 1.44 9.88
CA CYS A 93 9.59 0.91 10.41
C CYS A 93 9.23 -0.42 9.73
N ILE A 94 9.31 -0.50 8.39
CA ILE A 94 9.05 -1.73 7.64
C ILE A 94 10.07 -2.82 7.96
N LEU A 95 11.37 -2.50 8.04
CA LEU A 95 12.41 -3.47 8.41
C LEU A 95 12.19 -4.01 9.82
N LEU A 96 11.81 -3.15 10.77
CA LEU A 96 11.48 -3.56 12.14
C LEU A 96 10.27 -4.49 12.15
N LEU A 97 9.21 -4.17 11.41
CA LEU A 97 8.02 -5.02 11.32
C LEU A 97 8.36 -6.40 10.73
N ILE A 98 9.11 -6.45 9.64
CA ILE A 98 9.56 -7.73 9.05
C ILE A 98 10.36 -8.53 10.08
N GLY A 99 11.29 -7.88 10.77
CA GLY A 99 12.10 -8.53 11.81
C GLY A 99 11.27 -9.07 12.97
N LEU A 100 10.27 -8.33 13.42
CA LEU A 100 9.35 -8.75 14.48
C LEU A 100 8.48 -9.94 14.03
N GLU A 101 7.94 -9.91 12.82
CA GLU A 101 7.14 -11.00 12.26
C GLU A 101 7.97 -12.29 12.14
N LEU A 102 9.21 -12.18 11.66
CA LEU A 102 10.14 -13.31 11.60
C LEU A 102 10.46 -13.85 13.00
N PHE A 103 10.78 -12.96 13.94
CA PHE A 103 11.09 -13.36 15.31
C PHE A 103 9.93 -14.08 15.98
N GLN A 104 8.71 -13.58 15.80
CA GLN A 104 7.50 -14.19 16.38
C GLN A 104 7.18 -15.54 15.73
N GLU A 105 7.39 -15.70 14.42
CA GLU A 105 7.21 -16.96 13.72
C GLU A 105 8.12 -18.07 14.29
N PHE A 106 9.36 -17.73 14.66
CA PHE A 106 10.30 -18.69 15.27
C PHE A 106 10.14 -18.86 16.79
N SER A 107 9.25 -18.09 17.42
CA SER A 107 9.12 -18.12 18.90
C SER A 107 8.21 -19.21 19.43
N ASP A 108 7.61 -20.05 18.57
CA ASP A 108 6.73 -21.19 18.93
C ASP A 108 5.79 -20.89 20.11
N ASN A 109 5.05 -19.80 20.06
CA ASN A 109 4.09 -19.48 21.11
C ASN A 109 2.73 -20.11 20.80
N PRO A 110 2.34 -21.20 21.47
CA PRO A 110 1.10 -21.93 21.17
C PRO A 110 -0.18 -21.11 21.43
N ASN A 111 -0.07 -19.96 22.09
CA ASN A 111 -1.19 -19.04 22.34
C ASN A 111 -1.28 -17.93 21.29
N ASP A 112 -0.37 -17.88 20.33
CA ASP A 112 -0.40 -16.87 19.30
C ASP A 112 -1.42 -17.21 18.21
N GLN A 113 -2.43 -16.36 18.10
CA GLN A 113 -3.50 -16.49 17.09
C GLN A 113 -3.22 -15.67 15.84
N ILE A 114 -2.03 -15.05 15.75
CA ILE A 114 -1.62 -14.19 14.64
C ILE A 114 -0.84 -15.04 13.65
N SER A 115 -1.20 -15.01 12.40
CA SER A 115 -0.43 -15.67 11.35
C SER A 115 0.71 -14.79 10.87
N HIS A 116 1.89 -14.96 11.42
CA HIS A 116 3.09 -14.28 10.97
C HIS A 116 3.46 -14.68 9.54
N ILE A 117 3.29 -15.94 9.17
CA ILE A 117 3.40 -16.43 7.78
C ILE A 117 2.47 -15.65 6.84
N GLY A 118 1.24 -15.39 7.27
CA GLY A 118 0.29 -14.61 6.48
C GLY A 118 0.74 -13.16 6.26
N HIS A 119 1.29 -12.53 7.28
CA HIS A 119 1.83 -11.18 7.20
C HIS A 119 3.05 -11.09 6.29
N LEU A 120 4.01 -11.98 6.47
CA LEU A 120 5.19 -12.10 5.62
C LEU A 120 4.80 -12.44 4.18
N GLY A 121 3.84 -13.35 4.01
CA GLY A 121 3.26 -13.70 2.71
C GLY A 121 2.64 -12.51 1.99
N GLY A 122 1.86 -11.71 2.70
CA GLY A 122 1.30 -10.48 2.16
C GLY A 122 2.37 -9.51 1.68
N MET A 123 3.39 -9.26 2.48
CA MET A 123 4.52 -8.40 2.12
C MET A 123 5.31 -8.96 0.93
N PHE A 124 5.54 -10.26 0.87
CA PHE A 124 6.22 -10.93 -0.23
C PHE A 124 5.46 -10.78 -1.56
N PHE A 125 4.16 -11.10 -1.58
CA PHE A 125 3.33 -10.89 -2.78
C PHE A 125 3.19 -9.42 -3.12
N GLY A 126 3.19 -8.55 -2.11
CA GLY A 126 3.26 -7.10 -2.30
C GLY A 126 4.51 -6.67 -3.04
N PHE A 127 5.67 -7.19 -2.66
CA PHE A 127 6.94 -6.94 -3.35
C PHE A 127 6.92 -7.43 -4.80
N ILE A 128 6.46 -8.66 -5.02
CA ILE A 128 6.32 -9.22 -6.39
C ILE A 128 5.44 -8.31 -7.25
N TYR A 129 4.29 -7.87 -6.71
CA TYR A 129 3.41 -6.97 -7.45
C TYR A 129 4.08 -5.62 -7.73
N LEU A 130 4.82 -5.04 -6.79
CA LEU A 130 5.52 -3.77 -7.00
C LEU A 130 6.57 -3.89 -8.11
N ARG A 131 7.23 -5.03 -8.19
CA ARG A 131 8.27 -5.29 -9.20
C ARG A 131 7.69 -5.62 -10.57
N PHE A 132 6.61 -6.39 -10.61
CA PHE A 132 6.03 -6.93 -11.85
C PHE A 132 4.58 -6.48 -12.10
N GLY A 133 4.02 -5.63 -11.24
CA GLY A 133 2.60 -5.30 -11.20
C GLY A 133 2.06 -4.61 -12.46
N THR A 134 2.92 -3.97 -13.24
CA THR A 134 2.51 -3.40 -14.55
C THR A 134 2.04 -4.49 -15.50
N TYR A 135 2.74 -5.63 -15.52
CA TYR A 135 2.37 -6.79 -16.32
C TYR A 135 1.13 -7.49 -15.76
N ILE A 136 1.10 -7.69 -14.45
CA ILE A 136 -0.02 -8.30 -13.72
C ILE A 136 -1.29 -7.48 -13.92
N PHE A 137 -1.23 -6.16 -13.70
CA PHE A 137 -2.38 -5.28 -13.86
C PHE A 137 -2.88 -5.24 -15.31
N LYS A 138 -1.97 -5.23 -16.29
CA LYS A 138 -2.33 -5.28 -17.71
C LYS A 138 -3.06 -6.58 -18.08
N TYR A 139 -2.61 -7.70 -17.52
CA TYR A 139 -3.24 -9.01 -17.72
C TYR A 139 -4.65 -9.04 -17.11
N PHE A 140 -4.78 -8.66 -15.84
CA PHE A 140 -6.08 -8.60 -15.15
C PHE A 140 -7.06 -7.60 -15.77
N SER A 141 -6.58 -6.44 -16.20
CA SER A 141 -7.42 -5.44 -16.86
C SER A 141 -7.98 -5.94 -18.18
N LYS A 142 -7.26 -6.81 -18.88
CA LYS A 142 -7.73 -7.47 -20.10
C LYS A 142 -8.83 -8.49 -19.81
N ILE A 143 -8.66 -9.32 -18.75
CA ILE A 143 -9.64 -10.34 -18.36
C ILE A 143 -10.94 -9.67 -17.88
N PHE A 144 -10.85 -8.68 -17.01
CA PHE A 144 -12.01 -8.02 -16.41
C PHE A 144 -12.55 -6.84 -17.23
N LYS A 145 -12.08 -6.63 -18.48
CA LYS A 145 -12.45 -5.49 -19.35
C LYS A 145 -12.38 -4.12 -18.61
N ILE A 146 -11.46 -3.99 -17.68
CA ILE A 146 -11.27 -2.75 -16.91
C ILE A 146 -10.67 -1.70 -17.86
N LYS A 147 -11.45 -0.67 -18.21
CA LYS A 147 -10.94 0.46 -18.99
C LYS A 147 -9.84 1.18 -18.19
N VAL A 148 -8.60 1.05 -18.63
CA VAL A 148 -7.49 1.83 -18.07
C VAL A 148 -7.67 3.27 -18.50
N ILE A 149 -8.01 4.16 -17.57
CA ILE A 149 -8.03 5.59 -17.85
C ILE A 149 -6.57 6.01 -18.02
N LYS A 150 -6.13 6.21 -19.26
CA LYS A 150 -4.81 6.81 -19.53
C LYS A 150 -4.82 8.18 -18.86
N LYS A 151 -3.82 8.44 -17.99
CA LYS A 151 -3.59 9.81 -17.51
C LYS A 151 -3.61 10.72 -18.73
N PRO A 152 -4.35 11.83 -18.71
CA PRO A 152 -4.27 12.79 -19.80
C PRO A 152 -2.80 13.13 -19.97
N LYS A 153 -2.29 13.03 -21.19
CA LYS A 153 -0.97 13.56 -21.52
C LYS A 153 -0.97 14.97 -20.97
N SER A 154 -0.02 15.28 -20.10
CA SER A 154 0.20 16.66 -19.65
C SER A 154 0.27 17.51 -20.92
N SER A 155 -0.87 18.07 -21.29
CA SER A 155 -0.93 19.04 -22.38
C SER A 155 -0.07 20.23 -21.94
N ASN A 156 0.60 20.85 -22.86
CA ASN A 156 1.45 22.04 -22.75
C ASN A 156 0.81 23.26 -22.02
N THR A 157 -0.10 23.04 -21.10
CA THR A 157 -0.80 24.05 -20.32
C THR A 157 0.16 24.78 -19.37
N LYS A 158 1.26 24.13 -18.92
CA LYS A 158 2.28 24.82 -18.11
C LYS A 158 3.05 25.86 -18.91
N GLN A 159 3.34 25.58 -20.16
CA GLN A 159 4.06 26.53 -21.02
C GLN A 159 3.19 27.76 -21.36
N LYS A 160 1.89 27.53 -21.62
CA LYS A 160 0.95 28.60 -21.91
C LYS A 160 0.62 29.49 -20.70
N SER A 161 0.70 28.96 -19.48
CA SER A 161 0.51 29.74 -18.25
C SER A 161 1.74 30.60 -17.90
N THR A 162 2.96 30.06 -18.10
CA THR A 162 4.20 30.84 -17.95
C THR A 162 4.28 32.00 -18.99
N ASP A 163 3.99 31.72 -20.25
CA ASP A 163 3.97 32.74 -21.32
C ASP A 163 2.94 33.85 -21.05
N ASN A 164 1.80 33.51 -20.42
CA ASN A 164 0.81 34.56 -20.04
C ASN A 164 1.26 35.34 -18.81
N VAL A 165 1.91 34.72 -17.84
CA VAL A 165 2.45 35.41 -16.65
C VAL A 165 3.58 36.34 -17.06
N ASP A 166 4.48 35.89 -17.94
CA ASP A 166 5.58 36.72 -18.44
C ASP A 166 5.08 37.93 -19.25
N LYS A 167 4.04 37.77 -20.08
CA LYS A 167 3.39 38.88 -20.79
C LYS A 167 2.71 39.90 -19.86
N ILE A 168 2.15 39.44 -18.74
CA ILE A 168 1.53 40.31 -17.73
C ILE A 168 2.64 41.08 -16.98
N LEU A 169 3.73 40.41 -16.63
CA LEU A 169 4.88 41.01 -15.95
C LEU A 169 5.58 42.08 -16.84
N ASP A 170 5.69 41.80 -18.14
CA ASP A 170 6.26 42.78 -19.09
C ASP A 170 5.35 43.98 -19.26
N LYS A 171 4.03 43.82 -19.29
CA LYS A 171 3.10 44.95 -19.30
C LYS A 171 3.19 45.80 -18.02
N LEU A 172 3.29 45.19 -16.86
CA LEU A 172 3.43 45.88 -15.59
C LEU A 172 4.77 46.66 -15.45
N LYS A 173 5.84 46.21 -16.14
CA LYS A 173 7.13 46.90 -16.20
C LYS A 173 7.10 48.11 -17.13
N VAL A 174 6.26 48.11 -18.17
CA VAL A 174 6.17 49.21 -19.16
C VAL A 174 5.20 50.29 -18.69
N GLU A 175 4.18 49.93 -17.93
CA GLU A 175 3.19 50.90 -17.38
C GLU A 175 3.59 51.38 -15.98
N GLY A 176 4.84 51.73 -15.76
CA GLY A 176 5.40 52.16 -14.47
C GLY A 176 4.38 52.73 -13.49
N TRP A 177 4.49 52.26 -12.25
CA TRP A 177 3.77 52.83 -11.13
C TRP A 177 4.33 54.23 -10.87
N ASP A 178 3.66 55.28 -11.41
CA ASP A 178 3.80 56.68 -10.98
C ASP A 178 2.88 56.94 -9.81
#